data_490265955db4295fdad944c6db8e4b06
#
_entry.id   490265955db4295fdad944c6db8e4b06
#
_cell.length_a   1.000
_cell.length_b   1.000
_cell.length_c   1.000
_cell.angle_alpha   90.00
_cell.angle_beta   90.00
_cell.angle_gamma   90.00
#
_symmetry.space_group_name_H-M   'P 1'
#
loop_
_entity.id
_entity.type
_entity.pdbx_description
1 polymer ?
#
loop_
_entity_poly.entity_id
_entity_poly.type
_entity_poly.pdbx_seq_one_letter_code
_entity_poly.pdbx_strand_id
1 'polypeptide(L)'
;MDRRDFLKISTLAAVAAGVPAIAREGGRRSGAAMVEKNADGISILGYGCMRWPVTKGDDGKNHVNQEAVNELVEEAMRHGVTYFDTAPVYMKGESEHTTSVALNRYPRSEWILATKLSNFRDWSYEASVKMYRNSLEQFNTDYIDYYLLHSIRDIAGFNKRFGDTGIMEFLMKEREAGHIRNLGFSFHGTPEVLREMMALDERYHWDFVQIEMNYLEWTKGGRAKELYEILEERGIPIMVMEPLRGGALATIPEHLAVSLKEREPDRSIASWAFRFVGSFPAVTTVLSGMTYMDHLKDNLETFGDFKPLEESDFALLEEIAEDITEYPLVNCTSCQYCMPCPYGIDIPGVFGFYNRNVNAGTYVKSSEQKGYSRLRRRYISGYDRAVEKSGQADHCIMCGKCMKACPQKIKIPAELRRIDEYVENLKRGEL
;
A
#
# COMPACT_ATOMS: atom_id res chain seq x y z
N MET A 1 27.25 0.54 -4.05
CA MET A 1 27.40 -0.90 -4.31
C MET A 1 27.47 -1.10 -5.81
N ASP A 2 28.46 -1.83 -6.32
CA ASP A 2 28.62 -2.04 -7.77
C ASP A 2 27.59 -3.10 -8.24
N ARG A 3 27.20 -3.08 -9.55
CA ARG A 3 26.31 -4.07 -10.20
C ARG A 3 26.69 -5.54 -9.89
N ARG A 4 27.94 -5.80 -9.57
CA ARG A 4 28.45 -7.13 -9.20
C ARG A 4 28.02 -7.61 -7.80
N ASP A 5 27.67 -6.70 -6.90
CA ASP A 5 27.27 -7.05 -5.54
C ASP A 5 25.80 -7.44 -5.45
N PHE A 6 24.95 -6.91 -6.34
CA PHE A 6 23.54 -7.33 -6.47
C PHE A 6 23.42 -8.80 -6.93
N LEU A 7 24.30 -9.25 -7.84
CA LEU A 7 24.34 -10.64 -8.34
C LEU A 7 24.78 -11.66 -7.28
N LYS A 8 25.54 -11.25 -6.27
CA LYS A 8 25.96 -12.17 -5.19
C LYS A 8 24.82 -12.52 -4.23
N ILE A 9 23.84 -11.65 -4.11
CA ILE A 9 22.65 -11.89 -3.29
C ILE A 9 21.71 -12.88 -3.97
N SER A 10 21.62 -12.81 -5.31
CA SER A 10 20.76 -13.72 -6.11
C SER A 10 21.27 -15.18 -6.23
N THR A 11 22.56 -15.44 -5.99
CA THR A 11 23.17 -16.77 -6.20
C THR A 11 23.20 -17.66 -4.95
N LEU A 12 22.80 -17.17 -3.77
CA LEU A 12 22.75 -17.96 -2.55
C LEU A 12 21.44 -18.75 -2.34
N ALA A 13 20.43 -18.54 -3.18
CA ALA A 13 19.14 -19.23 -3.09
C ALA A 13 19.04 -20.58 -3.80
N ALA A 14 20.14 -21.16 -4.30
CA ALA A 14 20.14 -22.37 -5.13
C ALA A 14 20.68 -23.64 -4.45
N VAL A 15 20.61 -23.76 -3.12
CA VAL A 15 20.91 -25.02 -2.43
C VAL A 15 19.83 -25.29 -1.37
N ALA A 16 18.69 -25.80 -1.79
CA ALA A 16 17.77 -26.55 -0.93
C ALA A 16 17.53 -27.93 -1.55
N ALA A 17 17.91 -28.92 -0.78
CA ALA A 17 17.95 -30.33 -1.13
C ALA A 17 16.57 -30.92 -1.49
N GLY A 18 16.58 -31.87 -2.41
CA GLY A 18 15.42 -32.57 -2.93
C GLY A 18 14.58 -33.30 -1.87
N VAL A 19 13.27 -33.15 -2.01
CA VAL A 19 12.26 -34.05 -1.45
C VAL A 19 11.50 -34.63 -2.67
N PRO A 20 11.29 -35.95 -2.76
CA PRO A 20 10.67 -36.54 -3.96
C PRO A 20 9.19 -36.20 -4.05
N ALA A 21 8.78 -35.68 -5.20
CA ALA A 21 7.39 -35.45 -5.55
C ALA A 21 6.64 -36.78 -5.62
N ILE A 22 5.65 -36.95 -4.76
CA ILE A 22 4.62 -37.99 -4.92
C ILE A 22 3.58 -37.46 -5.91
N ALA A 23 3.63 -37.97 -7.12
CA ALA A 23 2.63 -37.70 -8.14
C ALA A 23 1.26 -38.21 -7.68
N ARG A 24 0.29 -37.32 -7.53
CA ARG A 24 -1.14 -37.65 -7.53
C ARG A 24 -1.71 -37.22 -8.88
N GLU A 25 -1.91 -38.19 -9.75
CA GLU A 25 -2.78 -38.03 -10.91
C GLU A 25 -4.23 -37.81 -10.42
N GLY A 26 -4.80 -36.68 -10.80
CA GLY A 26 -6.21 -36.38 -10.54
C GLY A 26 -6.64 -35.14 -11.33
N GLY A 27 -7.32 -35.38 -12.45
CA GLY A 27 -8.26 -34.52 -13.17
C GLY A 27 -7.93 -33.02 -13.28
N ARG A 28 -7.54 -32.58 -14.49
CA ARG A 28 -7.53 -31.15 -14.87
C ARG A 28 -8.90 -30.52 -14.59
N ARG A 29 -9.03 -29.84 -13.46
CA ARG A 29 -10.02 -28.76 -13.26
C ARG A 29 -9.35 -27.47 -13.74
N SER A 30 -10.02 -26.74 -14.61
CA SER A 30 -9.69 -25.37 -14.98
C SER A 30 -9.89 -24.48 -13.75
N GLY A 31 -8.89 -24.42 -12.88
CA GLY A 31 -8.87 -23.56 -11.70
C GLY A 31 -7.67 -22.63 -11.80
N ALA A 32 -7.84 -21.35 -11.52
CA ALA A 32 -6.74 -20.43 -11.36
C ALA A 32 -5.71 -21.01 -10.39
N ALA A 33 -4.42 -20.79 -10.66
CA ALA A 33 -3.34 -21.27 -9.80
C ALA A 33 -3.49 -20.70 -8.38
N MET A 34 -3.08 -21.49 -7.39
CA MET A 34 -3.17 -21.09 -5.98
C MET A 34 -2.00 -20.17 -5.62
N VAL A 35 -2.28 -19.11 -4.87
CA VAL A 35 -1.25 -18.23 -4.30
C VAL A 35 -0.36 -19.04 -3.35
N GLU A 36 0.94 -18.91 -3.52
CA GLU A 36 1.92 -19.60 -2.67
C GLU A 36 1.90 -19.07 -1.24
N LYS A 37 2.20 -19.97 -0.29
CA LYS A 37 2.31 -19.67 1.14
C LYS A 37 3.69 -20.08 1.65
N ASN A 38 4.23 -19.28 2.56
CA ASN A 38 5.44 -19.67 3.29
C ASN A 38 5.16 -20.76 4.33
N ALA A 39 6.19 -21.18 5.07
CA ALA A 39 6.08 -22.22 6.11
C ALA A 39 5.10 -21.88 7.24
N ASP A 40 4.87 -20.60 7.51
CA ASP A 40 3.95 -20.09 8.51
C ASP A 40 2.52 -19.94 8.00
N GLY A 41 2.27 -20.34 6.75
CA GLY A 41 0.96 -20.26 6.10
C GLY A 41 0.59 -18.87 5.57
N ILE A 42 1.53 -17.93 5.54
CA ILE A 42 1.33 -16.57 5.03
C ILE A 42 1.37 -16.60 3.50
N SER A 43 0.31 -16.12 2.86
CA SER A 43 0.28 -15.95 1.39
C SER A 43 1.18 -14.79 0.95
N ILE A 44 1.93 -14.97 -0.14
CA ILE A 44 2.74 -13.91 -0.72
C ILE A 44 1.89 -12.70 -1.17
N LEU A 45 0.65 -12.92 -1.59
CA LEU A 45 -0.35 -11.85 -1.78
C LEU A 45 -1.12 -11.67 -0.48
N GLY A 46 -1.01 -10.49 0.13
CA GLY A 46 -1.81 -10.05 1.27
C GLY A 46 -2.95 -9.12 0.84
N TYR A 47 -4.09 -9.23 1.51
CA TYR A 47 -5.24 -8.36 1.27
C TYR A 47 -5.15 -7.10 2.14
N GLY A 48 -4.95 -5.93 1.51
CA GLY A 48 -5.00 -4.62 2.18
C GLY A 48 -6.43 -4.10 2.32
N CYS A 49 -6.99 -4.11 3.53
CA CYS A 49 -8.39 -3.81 3.81
C CYS A 49 -8.72 -2.30 3.92
N MET A 50 -7.84 -1.43 3.44
CA MET A 50 -8.00 0.02 3.52
C MET A 50 -8.93 0.61 2.45
N ARG A 51 -9.31 -0.16 1.43
CA ARG A 51 -10.01 0.31 0.23
C ARG A 51 -11.17 -0.60 -0.17
N TRP A 52 -11.99 -1.00 0.81
CA TRP A 52 -13.19 -1.78 0.53
C TRP A 52 -14.14 -1.05 -0.43
N PRO A 53 -14.89 -1.76 -1.28
CA PRO A 53 -15.87 -1.16 -2.18
C PRO A 53 -16.96 -0.43 -1.40
N VAL A 54 -17.40 0.71 -1.95
CA VAL A 54 -18.45 1.53 -1.36
C VAL A 54 -19.61 1.72 -2.34
N THR A 55 -20.83 1.86 -1.81
CA THR A 55 -22.02 2.24 -2.56
C THR A 55 -22.62 3.51 -1.96
N LYS A 56 -23.34 4.27 -2.78
CA LYS A 56 -24.11 5.43 -2.31
C LYS A 56 -25.39 4.95 -1.62
N GLY A 57 -25.55 5.31 -0.34
CA GLY A 57 -26.77 5.06 0.40
C GLY A 57 -27.88 6.08 0.10
N ASP A 58 -29.07 5.86 0.64
CA ASP A 58 -30.25 6.75 0.51
C ASP A 58 -29.99 8.12 1.16
N ASP A 59 -29.06 8.19 2.12
CA ASP A 59 -28.59 9.42 2.76
C ASP A 59 -27.60 10.23 1.89
N GLY A 60 -27.30 9.75 0.67
CA GLY A 60 -26.35 10.34 -0.26
C GLY A 60 -24.87 10.15 0.11
N LYS A 61 -24.57 9.44 1.21
CA LYS A 61 -23.20 9.15 1.64
C LYS A 61 -22.71 7.81 1.08
N ASN A 62 -21.39 7.68 1.04
CA ASN A 62 -20.77 6.40 0.71
C ASN A 62 -20.73 5.50 1.95
N HIS A 63 -21.27 4.29 1.81
CA HIS A 63 -21.21 3.22 2.79
C HIS A 63 -20.45 2.03 2.22
N VAL A 64 -19.82 1.24 3.08
CA VAL A 64 -19.15 0.01 2.63
C VAL A 64 -20.18 -0.95 2.07
N ASN A 65 -19.89 -1.51 0.89
CA ASN A 65 -20.68 -2.56 0.30
C ASN A 65 -20.24 -3.92 0.87
N GLN A 66 -20.86 -4.34 1.96
CA GLN A 66 -20.49 -5.57 2.66
C GLN A 66 -20.67 -6.84 1.78
N GLU A 67 -21.66 -6.87 0.90
CA GLU A 67 -21.87 -8.00 0.00
C GLU A 67 -20.69 -8.17 -0.97
N ALA A 68 -20.29 -7.08 -1.61
CA ALA A 68 -19.11 -7.08 -2.47
C ALA A 68 -17.80 -7.42 -1.70
N VAL A 69 -17.67 -6.98 -0.44
CA VAL A 69 -16.54 -7.38 0.41
C VAL A 69 -16.55 -8.88 0.68
N ASN A 70 -17.71 -9.45 0.98
CA ASN A 70 -17.86 -10.89 1.21
C ASN A 70 -17.47 -11.72 -0.03
N GLU A 71 -17.88 -11.28 -1.23
CA GLU A 71 -17.51 -11.93 -2.49
C GLU A 71 -16.00 -11.85 -2.76
N LEU A 72 -15.39 -10.68 -2.52
CA LEU A 72 -13.94 -10.47 -2.68
C LEU A 72 -13.14 -11.34 -1.72
N VAL A 73 -13.53 -11.42 -0.45
CA VAL A 73 -12.85 -12.26 0.55
C VAL A 73 -13.02 -13.74 0.21
N GLU A 74 -14.22 -14.17 -0.21
CA GLU A 74 -14.46 -15.53 -0.63
C GLU A 74 -13.57 -15.95 -1.81
N GLU A 75 -13.49 -15.11 -2.85
CA GLU A 75 -12.64 -15.37 -4.00
C GLU A 75 -11.15 -15.39 -3.62
N ALA A 76 -10.70 -14.47 -2.79
CA ALA A 76 -9.33 -14.40 -2.32
C ALA A 76 -8.92 -15.65 -1.52
N MET A 77 -9.75 -16.06 -0.55
CA MET A 77 -9.48 -17.24 0.28
C MET A 77 -9.55 -18.54 -0.53
N ARG A 78 -10.49 -18.64 -1.47
CA ARG A 78 -10.60 -19.79 -2.38
C ARG A 78 -9.32 -20.01 -3.21
N HIS A 79 -8.58 -18.93 -3.49
CA HIS A 79 -7.31 -18.98 -4.22
C HIS A 79 -6.06 -18.91 -3.31
N GLY A 80 -6.24 -19.12 -2.01
CA GLY A 80 -5.12 -19.31 -1.08
C GLY A 80 -4.59 -18.03 -0.42
N VAL A 81 -5.24 -16.87 -0.60
CA VAL A 81 -4.91 -15.65 0.18
C VAL A 81 -5.30 -15.88 1.63
N THR A 82 -4.34 -15.70 2.54
CA THR A 82 -4.56 -15.92 3.97
C THR A 82 -4.34 -14.66 4.80
N TYR A 83 -3.52 -13.71 4.36
CA TYR A 83 -3.11 -12.55 5.14
C TYR A 83 -4.01 -11.34 4.85
N PHE A 84 -4.68 -10.81 5.89
CA PHE A 84 -5.58 -9.66 5.81
C PHE A 84 -5.09 -8.54 6.72
N ASP A 85 -4.71 -7.39 6.11
CA ASP A 85 -4.17 -6.23 6.81
C ASP A 85 -5.21 -5.12 6.94
N THR A 86 -5.55 -4.76 8.17
CA THR A 86 -6.51 -3.69 8.49
C THR A 86 -5.97 -2.73 9.56
N ALA A 87 -6.78 -1.80 10.01
CA ALA A 87 -6.52 -0.92 11.15
C ALA A 87 -7.82 -0.27 11.64
N PRO A 88 -7.91 0.11 12.95
CA PRO A 88 -9.07 0.80 13.52
C PRO A 88 -9.46 2.12 12.83
N VAL A 89 -8.50 2.77 12.15
CA VAL A 89 -8.72 4.07 11.48
C VAL A 89 -9.07 3.96 10.00
N TYR A 90 -8.96 2.76 9.42
CA TYR A 90 -9.24 2.58 7.99
C TYR A 90 -10.73 2.70 7.69
N MET A 91 -11.08 3.21 6.51
CA MET A 91 -12.48 3.41 6.10
C MET A 91 -13.29 4.22 7.14
N LYS A 92 -12.67 5.23 7.76
CA LYS A 92 -13.27 6.06 8.84
C LYS A 92 -13.68 5.27 10.08
N GLY A 93 -13.05 4.13 10.32
CA GLY A 93 -13.32 3.24 11.46
C GLY A 93 -14.17 2.01 11.12
N GLU A 94 -14.59 1.84 9.87
CA GLU A 94 -15.46 0.73 9.45
C GLU A 94 -14.69 -0.52 9.01
N SER A 95 -13.36 -0.41 8.73
CA SER A 95 -12.61 -1.49 8.10
C SER A 95 -12.49 -2.76 8.95
N GLU A 96 -12.21 -2.64 10.25
CA GLU A 96 -12.12 -3.84 11.11
C GLU A 96 -13.46 -4.57 11.18
N HIS A 97 -14.55 -3.85 11.39
CA HIS A 97 -15.90 -4.44 11.39
C HIS A 97 -16.24 -5.12 10.07
N THR A 98 -16.06 -4.40 8.96
CA THR A 98 -16.34 -4.93 7.62
C THR A 98 -15.52 -6.19 7.32
N THR A 99 -14.23 -6.16 7.64
CA THR A 99 -13.32 -7.29 7.43
C THR A 99 -13.71 -8.47 8.32
N SER A 100 -14.08 -8.22 9.58
CA SER A 100 -14.49 -9.27 10.53
C SER A 100 -15.77 -9.98 10.08
N VAL A 101 -16.77 -9.24 9.58
CA VAL A 101 -18.01 -9.84 9.03
C VAL A 101 -17.71 -10.81 7.91
N ALA A 102 -16.75 -10.48 7.04
CA ALA A 102 -16.38 -11.36 5.94
C ALA A 102 -15.58 -12.58 6.42
N LEU A 103 -14.57 -12.37 7.30
CA LEU A 103 -13.65 -13.42 7.74
C LEU A 103 -14.26 -14.39 8.76
N ASN A 104 -15.18 -13.94 9.63
CA ASN A 104 -15.86 -14.81 10.60
C ASN A 104 -16.81 -15.83 9.97
N ARG A 105 -16.98 -15.81 8.65
CA ARG A 105 -17.65 -16.87 7.86
C ARG A 105 -16.76 -18.12 7.71
N TYR A 106 -15.49 -18.04 8.07
CA TYR A 106 -14.48 -19.08 7.95
C TYR A 106 -13.88 -19.42 9.31
N PRO A 107 -13.37 -20.65 9.50
CA PRO A 107 -12.64 -21.01 10.72
C PRO A 107 -11.49 -20.06 10.99
N ARG A 108 -11.31 -19.63 12.24
CA ARG A 108 -10.24 -18.67 12.65
C ARG A 108 -8.83 -19.10 12.21
N SER A 109 -8.60 -20.41 12.11
CA SER A 109 -7.31 -20.97 11.69
C SER A 109 -7.00 -20.84 10.18
N GLU A 110 -7.98 -20.42 9.36
CA GLU A 110 -7.81 -20.34 7.92
C GLU A 110 -7.33 -18.95 7.45
N TRP A 111 -7.34 -17.96 8.33
CA TRP A 111 -6.93 -16.60 8.02
C TRP A 111 -6.00 -15.99 9.07
N ILE A 112 -5.14 -15.12 8.62
CA ILE A 112 -4.12 -14.42 9.40
C ILE A 112 -4.54 -12.96 9.49
N LEU A 113 -4.72 -12.46 10.71
CA LEU A 113 -5.10 -11.09 11.00
C LEU A 113 -3.89 -10.22 11.26
N ALA A 114 -3.76 -9.14 10.49
CA ALA A 114 -2.87 -8.03 10.82
C ALA A 114 -3.72 -6.78 11.11
N THR A 115 -3.59 -6.23 12.31
CA THR A 115 -4.20 -4.93 12.66
C THR A 115 -3.26 -4.09 13.52
N LYS A 116 -3.66 -2.85 13.85
CA LYS A 116 -2.68 -1.84 14.27
C LYS A 116 -3.15 -1.01 15.45
N LEU A 117 -2.23 -0.66 16.35
CA LEU A 117 -2.46 0.37 17.36
C LEU A 117 -2.39 1.76 16.74
N SER A 118 -3.55 2.32 16.39
CA SER A 118 -3.71 3.58 15.65
C SER A 118 -4.02 4.77 16.57
N ASN A 119 -3.33 4.89 17.69
CA ASN A 119 -3.57 5.88 18.76
C ASN A 119 -3.11 7.32 18.39
N PHE A 120 -3.48 7.81 17.19
CA PHE A 120 -3.04 9.11 16.66
C PHE A 120 -3.59 10.33 17.41
N ARG A 121 -4.77 10.22 18.04
CA ARG A 121 -5.48 11.31 18.69
C ARG A 121 -5.34 11.27 20.20
N ASP A 122 -5.39 10.07 20.77
CA ASP A 122 -5.25 9.80 22.19
C ASP A 122 -4.28 8.65 22.37
N TRP A 123 -3.08 8.95 22.89
CA TRP A 123 -2.00 7.99 23.15
C TRP A 123 -1.89 7.62 24.63
N SER A 124 -2.91 7.94 25.44
CA SER A 124 -2.95 7.45 26.83
C SER A 124 -2.91 5.91 26.87
N TYR A 125 -2.42 5.39 27.96
CA TYR A 125 -2.37 3.95 28.20
C TYR A 125 -3.77 3.32 28.08
N GLU A 126 -4.74 3.92 28.74
CA GLU A 126 -6.13 3.45 28.78
C GLU A 126 -6.77 3.43 27.41
N ALA A 127 -6.61 4.49 26.60
CA ALA A 127 -7.14 4.55 25.25
C ALA A 127 -6.47 3.53 24.34
N SER A 128 -5.16 3.32 24.48
CA SER A 128 -4.38 2.36 23.71
C SER A 128 -4.78 0.92 24.03
N VAL A 129 -4.92 0.57 25.31
CA VAL A 129 -5.42 -0.76 25.76
C VAL A 129 -6.85 -1.00 25.28
N LYS A 130 -7.72 0.02 25.38
CA LYS A 130 -9.09 -0.08 24.88
C LYS A 130 -9.12 -0.34 23.36
N MET A 131 -8.28 0.35 22.58
CA MET A 131 -8.20 0.15 21.13
C MET A 131 -7.78 -1.29 20.79
N TYR A 132 -6.77 -1.82 21.45
CA TYR A 132 -6.32 -3.21 21.29
C TYR A 132 -7.46 -4.20 21.60
N ARG A 133 -8.14 -4.04 22.73
CA ARG A 133 -9.26 -4.92 23.13
C ARG A 133 -10.44 -4.83 22.16
N ASN A 134 -10.76 -3.62 21.68
CA ASN A 134 -11.81 -3.43 20.68
C ASN A 134 -11.50 -4.20 19.38
N SER A 135 -10.22 -4.26 18.95
CA SER A 135 -9.86 -5.05 17.77
C SER A 135 -10.14 -6.55 17.99
N LEU A 136 -9.78 -7.10 19.16
CA LEU A 136 -10.12 -8.49 19.50
C LEU A 136 -11.63 -8.75 19.52
N GLU A 137 -12.40 -7.84 20.11
CA GLU A 137 -13.87 -7.91 20.16
C GLU A 137 -14.47 -7.85 18.74
N GLN A 138 -14.01 -6.92 17.89
CA GLN A 138 -14.49 -6.80 16.50
C GLN A 138 -14.29 -8.08 15.72
N PHE A 139 -13.15 -8.75 15.85
CA PHE A 139 -12.84 -9.98 15.15
C PHE A 139 -13.35 -11.24 15.87
N ASN A 140 -13.99 -11.10 17.04
CA ASN A 140 -14.47 -12.21 17.84
C ASN A 140 -13.39 -13.29 18.02
N THR A 141 -12.19 -12.86 18.46
CA THR A 141 -11.00 -13.72 18.61
C THR A 141 -10.27 -13.35 19.89
N ASP A 142 -9.52 -14.29 20.43
CA ASP A 142 -8.66 -14.13 21.61
C ASP A 142 -7.19 -13.84 21.24
N TYR A 143 -6.83 -13.86 19.95
CA TYR A 143 -5.49 -13.53 19.49
C TYR A 143 -5.45 -12.79 18.16
N ILE A 144 -4.39 -11.98 17.97
CA ILE A 144 -4.03 -11.30 16.73
C ILE A 144 -2.72 -11.92 16.23
N ASP A 145 -2.67 -12.30 14.94
CA ASP A 145 -1.46 -12.93 14.38
C ASP A 145 -0.33 -11.91 14.20
N TYR A 146 -0.65 -10.69 13.70
CA TYR A 146 0.31 -9.61 13.45
C TYR A 146 -0.22 -8.29 14.00
N TYR A 147 0.37 -7.79 15.07
CA TYR A 147 -0.03 -6.52 15.67
C TYR A 147 1.03 -5.45 15.44
N LEU A 148 0.63 -4.30 14.88
CA LEU A 148 1.55 -3.25 14.46
C LEU A 148 1.40 -1.98 15.28
N LEU A 149 2.51 -1.38 15.67
CA LEU A 149 2.53 0.04 16.02
C LEU A 149 2.33 0.86 14.74
N HIS A 150 1.24 1.63 14.67
CA HIS A 150 0.82 2.25 13.41
C HIS A 150 1.60 3.51 13.07
N SER A 151 2.29 3.51 11.91
CA SER A 151 2.91 4.70 11.29
C SER A 151 4.00 5.33 12.15
N ILE A 152 5.10 4.62 12.35
CA ILE A 152 6.33 5.16 12.94
C ILE A 152 7.04 6.03 11.89
N ARG A 153 7.40 7.27 12.28
CA ARG A 153 8.02 8.26 11.39
C ARG A 153 9.33 8.80 11.94
N ASP A 154 9.41 8.88 13.26
CA ASP A 154 10.57 9.38 14.01
C ASP A 154 10.52 8.84 15.45
N ILE A 155 11.66 8.86 16.11
CA ILE A 155 11.83 8.36 17.49
C ILE A 155 11.04 9.18 18.51
N ALA A 156 10.94 10.48 18.32
CA ALA A 156 10.18 11.32 19.25
C ALA A 156 8.68 10.95 19.21
N GLY A 157 8.15 10.70 18.01
CA GLY A 157 6.77 10.20 17.82
C GLY A 157 6.56 8.81 18.39
N PHE A 158 7.55 7.91 18.24
CA PHE A 158 7.53 6.59 18.86
C PHE A 158 7.48 6.69 20.39
N ASN A 159 8.41 7.42 21.00
CA ASN A 159 8.45 7.59 22.46
C ASN A 159 7.14 8.16 22.98
N LYS A 160 6.67 9.26 22.38
CA LYS A 160 5.42 9.93 22.79
C LYS A 160 4.20 9.03 22.73
N ARG A 161 4.08 8.18 21.72
CA ARG A 161 2.88 7.36 21.50
C ARG A 161 2.96 6.00 22.17
N PHE A 162 4.16 5.46 22.31
CA PHE A 162 4.36 4.07 22.71
C PHE A 162 5.41 3.92 23.83
N GLY A 163 6.61 4.52 23.67
CA GLY A 163 7.73 4.30 24.56
C GLY A 163 7.50 4.80 25.99
N ASP A 164 6.92 5.99 26.13
CA ASP A 164 6.76 6.69 27.41
C ASP A 164 5.40 6.46 28.07
N THR A 165 4.51 5.68 27.44
CA THR A 165 3.11 5.53 27.87
C THR A 165 2.83 4.28 28.69
N GLY A 166 3.78 3.36 28.78
CA GLY A 166 3.61 2.04 29.40
C GLY A 166 2.88 1.03 28.49
N ILE A 167 2.47 1.42 27.30
CA ILE A 167 1.72 0.53 26.41
C ILE A 167 2.62 -0.59 25.84
N MET A 168 3.92 -0.32 25.65
CA MET A 168 4.85 -1.36 25.16
C MET A 168 4.96 -2.53 26.12
N GLU A 169 5.06 -2.26 27.42
CA GLU A 169 5.09 -3.29 28.45
C GLU A 169 3.80 -4.14 28.47
N PHE A 170 2.66 -3.51 28.19
CA PHE A 170 1.39 -4.21 28.03
C PHE A 170 1.41 -5.12 26.80
N LEU A 171 1.79 -4.60 25.64
CA LEU A 171 1.81 -5.35 24.37
C LEU A 171 2.79 -6.53 24.43
N MET A 172 3.95 -6.36 25.08
CA MET A 172 4.90 -7.45 25.30
C MET A 172 4.32 -8.56 26.18
N LYS A 173 3.56 -8.22 27.23
CA LYS A 173 2.84 -9.21 28.05
C LYS A 173 1.75 -9.93 27.27
N GLU A 174 1.00 -9.23 26.41
CA GLU A 174 0.00 -9.83 25.53
C GLU A 174 0.67 -10.79 24.52
N ARG A 175 1.88 -10.47 24.04
CA ARG A 175 2.67 -11.38 23.19
C ARG A 175 3.16 -12.61 23.98
N GLU A 176 3.69 -12.44 25.17
CA GLU A 176 4.10 -13.55 26.05
C GLU A 176 2.92 -14.48 26.40
N ALA A 177 1.72 -13.92 26.53
CA ALA A 177 0.49 -14.67 26.78
C ALA A 177 -0.07 -15.37 25.51
N GLY A 178 0.48 -15.06 24.31
CA GLY A 178 0.03 -15.62 23.05
C GLY A 178 -1.19 -14.91 22.42
N HIS A 179 -1.66 -13.81 23.03
CA HIS A 179 -2.75 -12.99 22.45
C HIS A 179 -2.26 -12.11 21.30
N ILE A 180 -0.97 -11.81 21.22
CA ILE A 180 -0.26 -11.27 20.06
C ILE A 180 0.77 -12.30 19.64
N ARG A 181 0.69 -12.82 18.42
CA ARG A 181 1.66 -13.80 17.94
C ARG A 181 2.94 -13.16 17.45
N ASN A 182 2.80 -12.04 16.71
CA ASN A 182 3.92 -11.29 16.16
C ASN A 182 3.68 -9.79 16.42
N LEU A 183 4.66 -9.11 17.03
CA LEU A 183 4.63 -7.67 17.32
C LEU A 183 5.64 -6.94 16.45
N GLY A 184 5.16 -5.97 15.69
CA GLY A 184 5.99 -5.17 14.78
C GLY A 184 5.46 -3.75 14.59
N PHE A 185 5.84 -3.11 13.53
CA PHE A 185 5.38 -1.76 13.23
C PHE A 185 5.31 -1.46 11.74
N SER A 186 4.45 -0.51 11.35
CA SER A 186 4.48 0.09 10.02
C SER A 186 5.32 1.35 10.03
N PHE A 187 6.21 1.48 9.04
CA PHE A 187 7.27 2.46 9.03
C PHE A 187 7.17 3.44 7.85
N HIS A 188 7.28 4.74 8.16
CA HIS A 188 7.27 5.83 7.18
C HIS A 188 8.41 6.84 7.43
N GLY A 189 9.41 6.45 8.20
CA GLY A 189 10.57 7.27 8.55
C GLY A 189 11.68 7.26 7.48
N THR A 190 12.85 7.73 7.86
CA THR A 190 14.08 7.66 7.08
C THR A 190 14.91 6.44 7.48
N PRO A 191 15.92 6.04 6.67
CA PRO A 191 16.81 4.94 7.05
C PRO A 191 17.51 5.16 8.39
N GLU A 192 17.89 6.39 8.74
CA GLU A 192 18.49 6.71 10.03
C GLU A 192 17.54 6.38 11.18
N VAL A 193 16.26 6.80 11.06
CA VAL A 193 15.22 6.49 12.06
C VAL A 193 14.99 4.98 12.16
N LEU A 194 15.05 4.25 11.02
CA LEU A 194 14.92 2.78 11.07
C LEU A 194 16.07 2.16 11.84
N ARG A 195 17.32 2.63 11.65
CA ARG A 195 18.46 2.15 12.45
C ARG A 195 18.27 2.42 13.95
N GLU A 196 17.72 3.58 14.31
CA GLU A 196 17.37 3.87 15.72
C GLU A 196 16.28 2.93 16.24
N MET A 197 15.23 2.62 15.43
CA MET A 197 14.22 1.61 15.79
C MET A 197 14.82 0.20 15.94
N MET A 198 15.78 -0.15 15.08
CA MET A 198 16.51 -1.42 15.19
C MET A 198 17.43 -1.49 16.42
N ALA A 199 17.92 -0.38 16.93
CA ALA A 199 18.64 -0.34 18.20
C ALA A 199 17.73 -0.67 19.41
N LEU A 200 16.41 -0.50 19.27
CA LEU A 200 15.42 -0.89 20.26
C LEU A 200 15.03 -2.37 20.19
N ASP A 201 15.50 -3.10 19.19
CA ASP A 201 15.19 -4.52 18.99
C ASP A 201 15.67 -5.41 20.14
N GLU A 202 16.81 -5.09 20.75
CA GLU A 202 17.29 -5.78 21.96
C GLU A 202 16.29 -5.75 23.12
N ARG A 203 15.43 -4.70 23.16
CA ARG A 203 14.40 -4.54 24.20
C ARG A 203 13.06 -5.10 23.79
N TYR A 204 12.63 -4.87 22.55
CA TYR A 204 11.25 -5.14 22.11
C TYR A 204 11.12 -6.39 21.24
N HIS A 205 12.21 -6.88 20.63
CA HIS A 205 12.26 -8.05 19.76
C HIS A 205 11.19 -7.98 18.66
N TRP A 206 11.47 -7.15 17.64
CA TRP A 206 10.55 -6.95 16.53
C TRP A 206 10.45 -8.21 15.66
N ASP A 207 9.26 -8.78 15.56
CA ASP A 207 9.02 -10.00 14.78
C ASP A 207 8.93 -9.72 13.28
N PHE A 208 8.59 -8.48 12.89
CA PHE A 208 8.47 -8.05 11.49
C PHE A 208 8.39 -6.53 11.38
N VAL A 209 8.59 -6.01 10.16
CA VAL A 209 8.39 -4.59 9.84
C VAL A 209 7.62 -4.43 8.54
N GLN A 210 6.64 -3.53 8.51
CA GLN A 210 5.89 -3.16 7.31
C GLN A 210 6.47 -1.87 6.73
N ILE A 211 6.98 -1.92 5.48
CA ILE A 211 7.56 -0.76 4.79
C ILE A 211 6.87 -0.48 3.47
N GLU A 212 6.91 0.78 3.03
CA GLU A 212 6.57 1.16 1.66
C GLU A 212 7.71 0.76 0.73
N MET A 213 7.38 -0.07 -0.28
CA MET A 213 8.34 -0.53 -1.27
C MET A 213 7.70 -0.66 -2.64
N ASN A 214 8.30 -0.06 -3.64
CA ASN A 214 7.97 -0.17 -5.06
C ASN A 214 9.18 0.29 -5.89
N TYR A 215 9.17 0.08 -7.20
CA TYR A 215 10.33 0.40 -8.03
C TYR A 215 10.64 1.90 -8.12
N LEU A 216 9.68 2.81 -7.88
CA LEU A 216 9.95 4.26 -7.78
C LEU A 216 10.68 4.62 -6.48
N GLU A 217 10.22 4.07 -5.33
CA GLU A 217 10.88 4.29 -4.04
C GLU A 217 12.22 3.54 -3.91
N TRP A 218 12.49 2.61 -4.82
CA TRP A 218 13.73 1.85 -4.90
C TRP A 218 14.83 2.57 -5.66
N THR A 219 14.48 3.35 -6.68
CA THR A 219 15.43 4.04 -7.55
C THR A 219 16.10 5.23 -6.87
N LYS A 220 17.01 5.90 -7.58
CA LYS A 220 17.79 7.03 -7.12
C LYS A 220 16.92 8.14 -6.48
N GLY A 221 17.18 8.42 -5.21
CA GLY A 221 16.44 9.38 -4.39
C GLY A 221 15.28 8.77 -3.60
N GLY A 222 14.93 7.50 -3.84
CA GLY A 222 14.01 6.74 -3.00
C GLY A 222 14.71 6.13 -1.78
N ARG A 223 13.92 5.75 -0.80
CA ARG A 223 14.42 5.21 0.49
C ARG A 223 14.23 3.70 0.63
N ALA A 224 13.41 3.09 -0.24
CA ALA A 224 12.99 1.70 -0.05
C ALA A 224 14.15 0.71 -0.06
N LYS A 225 15.15 0.95 -0.93
CA LYS A 225 16.34 0.11 -1.02
C LYS A 225 17.10 0.04 0.31
N GLU A 226 17.42 1.19 0.89
CA GLU A 226 18.17 1.25 2.14
C GLU A 226 17.36 0.71 3.33
N LEU A 227 16.04 0.94 3.36
CA LEU A 227 15.16 0.33 4.37
C LEU A 227 15.13 -1.19 4.27
N TYR A 228 15.05 -1.72 3.04
CA TYR A 228 15.10 -3.16 2.78
C TYR A 228 16.44 -3.77 3.25
N GLU A 229 17.57 -3.18 2.85
CA GLU A 229 18.92 -3.65 3.22
C GLU A 229 19.12 -3.70 4.74
N ILE A 230 18.65 -2.68 5.48
CA ILE A 230 18.72 -2.65 6.96
C ILE A 230 17.96 -3.82 7.59
N LEU A 231 16.78 -4.16 7.07
CA LEU A 231 15.93 -5.22 7.61
C LEU A 231 16.45 -6.60 7.20
N GLU A 232 16.86 -6.76 5.94
CA GLU A 232 17.42 -8.02 5.42
C GLU A 232 18.70 -8.41 6.16
N GLU A 233 19.63 -7.48 6.39
CA GLU A 233 20.86 -7.72 7.15
C GLU A 233 20.59 -8.23 8.59
N ARG A 234 19.44 -7.91 9.15
CA ARG A 234 19.02 -8.35 10.49
C ARG A 234 18.11 -9.58 10.47
N GLY A 235 17.76 -10.08 9.28
CA GLY A 235 16.85 -11.20 9.15
C GLY A 235 15.41 -10.90 9.58
N ILE A 236 15.00 -9.62 9.56
CA ILE A 236 13.65 -9.22 9.96
C ILE A 236 12.69 -9.36 8.77
N PRO A 237 11.61 -10.14 8.89
CA PRO A 237 10.59 -10.30 7.85
C PRO A 237 9.96 -8.97 7.44
N ILE A 238 9.79 -8.78 6.11
CA ILE A 238 9.26 -7.54 5.54
C ILE A 238 7.85 -7.78 5.00
N MET A 239 6.89 -6.98 5.47
CA MET A 239 5.58 -6.84 4.85
C MET A 239 5.58 -5.59 3.96
N VAL A 240 5.25 -5.73 2.67
CA VAL A 240 5.29 -4.61 1.74
C VAL A 240 3.95 -3.93 1.65
N MET A 241 3.90 -2.62 1.94
CA MET A 241 2.77 -1.75 1.63
C MET A 241 3.08 -0.84 0.44
N GLU A 242 2.04 -0.34 -0.22
CA GLU A 242 2.13 0.58 -1.37
C GLU A 242 2.96 0.05 -2.57
N PRO A 243 2.85 -1.24 -2.95
CA PRO A 243 3.57 -1.78 -4.09
C PRO A 243 3.21 -1.09 -5.40
N LEU A 244 1.97 -0.59 -5.51
CA LEU A 244 1.46 0.20 -6.64
C LEU A 244 1.43 1.71 -6.38
N ARG A 245 1.98 2.18 -5.27
CA ARG A 245 1.98 3.60 -4.88
C ARG A 245 0.58 4.25 -5.02
N GLY A 246 -0.39 3.68 -4.28
CA GLY A 246 -1.80 4.14 -4.33
C GLY A 246 -2.50 3.84 -5.66
N GLY A 247 -1.96 2.99 -6.50
CA GLY A 247 -2.47 2.65 -7.83
C GLY A 247 -1.79 3.43 -8.97
N ALA A 248 -0.85 4.35 -8.67
CA ALA A 248 -0.15 5.12 -9.69
C ALA A 248 0.66 4.23 -10.65
N LEU A 249 1.21 3.13 -10.15
CA LEU A 249 2.01 2.19 -10.94
C LEU A 249 1.16 1.13 -11.68
N ALA A 250 -0.15 1.10 -11.47
CA ALA A 250 -1.05 0.28 -12.28
C ALA A 250 -1.35 0.92 -13.64
N THR A 251 -1.12 2.23 -13.78
CA THR A 251 -1.35 2.98 -15.02
C THR A 251 -0.23 4.01 -15.19
N ILE A 252 0.84 3.60 -15.82
CA ILE A 252 1.97 4.49 -16.18
C ILE A 252 1.74 5.13 -17.55
N PRO A 253 2.49 6.19 -17.94
CA PRO A 253 2.40 6.78 -19.27
C PRO A 253 2.51 5.75 -20.39
N GLU A 254 1.66 5.89 -21.44
CA GLU A 254 1.53 4.89 -22.51
C GLU A 254 2.87 4.57 -23.19
N HIS A 255 3.70 5.58 -23.45
CA HIS A 255 5.01 5.39 -24.09
C HIS A 255 5.99 4.59 -23.22
N LEU A 256 5.84 4.59 -21.89
CA LEU A 256 6.63 3.75 -20.97
C LEU A 256 6.02 2.35 -20.83
N ALA A 257 4.69 2.25 -20.92
CA ALA A 257 4.01 0.96 -20.86
C ALA A 257 4.32 0.06 -22.07
N VAL A 258 4.70 0.64 -23.22
CA VAL A 258 5.00 -0.11 -24.45
C VAL A 258 6.09 -1.15 -24.21
N SER A 259 7.21 -0.79 -23.58
CA SER A 259 8.33 -1.69 -23.32
C SER A 259 7.94 -2.89 -22.43
N LEU A 260 7.08 -2.66 -21.44
CA LEU A 260 6.54 -3.74 -20.60
C LEU A 260 5.60 -4.65 -21.39
N LYS A 261 4.77 -4.08 -22.25
CA LYS A 261 3.83 -4.82 -23.10
C LYS A 261 4.52 -5.58 -24.24
N GLU A 262 5.61 -5.07 -24.78
CA GLU A 262 6.42 -5.80 -25.77
C GLU A 262 7.08 -7.03 -25.13
N ARG A 263 7.46 -6.95 -23.86
CA ARG A 263 8.11 -8.04 -23.14
C ARG A 263 7.13 -9.12 -22.67
N GLU A 264 6.00 -8.73 -22.12
CA GLU A 264 4.90 -9.62 -21.70
C GLU A 264 3.53 -9.01 -22.10
N PRO A 265 3.03 -9.26 -23.33
CA PRO A 265 1.82 -8.63 -23.86
C PRO A 265 0.55 -8.89 -23.05
N ASP A 266 0.45 -10.08 -22.47
CA ASP A 266 -0.75 -10.55 -21.76
C ASP A 266 -0.78 -10.13 -20.28
N ARG A 267 0.35 -9.72 -19.71
CA ARG A 267 0.44 -9.28 -18.31
C ARG A 267 -0.03 -7.84 -18.13
N SER A 268 -0.67 -7.56 -16.99
CA SER A 268 -1.03 -6.19 -16.61
C SER A 268 0.21 -5.35 -16.28
N ILE A 269 0.10 -4.02 -16.36
CA ILE A 269 1.17 -3.12 -15.89
C ILE A 269 1.37 -3.26 -14.39
N ALA A 270 0.27 -3.48 -13.62
CA ALA A 270 0.32 -3.69 -12.19
C ALA A 270 1.17 -4.92 -11.79
N SER A 271 1.11 -6.00 -12.59
CA SER A 271 1.85 -7.23 -12.33
C SER A 271 3.37 -7.02 -12.24
N TRP A 272 3.92 -6.10 -13.01
CA TRP A 272 5.34 -5.76 -12.97
C TRP A 272 5.76 -5.17 -11.62
N ALA A 273 4.96 -4.25 -11.06
CA ALA A 273 5.24 -3.68 -9.75
C ALA A 273 5.07 -4.70 -8.61
N PHE A 274 4.10 -5.60 -8.70
CA PHE A 274 3.94 -6.70 -7.74
C PHE A 274 5.10 -7.68 -7.81
N ARG A 275 5.50 -8.09 -9.01
CA ARG A 275 6.64 -8.99 -9.21
C ARG A 275 7.95 -8.34 -8.77
N PHE A 276 8.12 -7.03 -8.99
CA PHE A 276 9.28 -6.30 -8.48
C PHE A 276 9.48 -6.53 -6.99
N VAL A 277 8.46 -6.21 -6.18
CA VAL A 277 8.59 -6.34 -4.72
C VAL A 277 8.58 -7.79 -4.24
N GLY A 278 7.80 -8.66 -4.88
CA GLY A 278 7.72 -10.08 -4.52
C GLY A 278 8.99 -10.89 -4.88
N SER A 279 9.89 -10.33 -5.69
CA SER A 279 11.16 -10.99 -6.07
C SER A 279 12.26 -10.86 -4.99
N PHE A 280 12.03 -10.11 -3.92
CA PHE A 280 13.02 -9.91 -2.86
C PHE A 280 12.87 -10.95 -1.74
N PRO A 281 13.94 -11.67 -1.37
CA PRO A 281 13.88 -12.81 -0.43
C PRO A 281 13.34 -12.49 0.96
N ALA A 282 13.62 -11.30 1.50
CA ALA A 282 13.14 -10.90 2.83
C ALA A 282 11.66 -10.46 2.84
N VAL A 283 11.01 -10.36 1.66
CA VAL A 283 9.60 -10.01 1.56
C VAL A 283 8.73 -11.23 1.85
N THR A 284 7.93 -11.13 2.89
CA THR A 284 7.03 -12.20 3.34
C THR A 284 5.66 -12.11 2.68
N THR A 285 5.10 -10.91 2.58
CA THR A 285 3.81 -10.67 1.91
C THR A 285 3.75 -9.28 1.27
N VAL A 286 3.02 -9.18 0.17
CA VAL A 286 2.81 -7.95 -0.60
C VAL A 286 1.36 -7.54 -0.49
N LEU A 287 1.08 -6.41 0.17
CA LEU A 287 -0.27 -5.94 0.42
C LEU A 287 -0.87 -5.25 -0.80
N SER A 288 -2.01 -5.70 -1.24
CA SER A 288 -2.80 -5.05 -2.30
C SER A 288 -4.20 -4.70 -1.83
N GLY A 289 -4.61 -3.45 -2.08
CA GLY A 289 -5.97 -2.97 -1.85
C GLY A 289 -6.87 -3.25 -3.05
N MET A 290 -7.39 -4.45 -3.16
CA MET A 290 -8.19 -4.93 -4.28
C MET A 290 -9.67 -4.53 -4.12
N THR A 291 -10.02 -3.31 -4.54
CA THR A 291 -11.37 -2.75 -4.39
C THR A 291 -12.42 -3.44 -5.28
N TYR A 292 -12.01 -3.97 -6.44
CA TYR A 292 -12.90 -4.57 -7.42
C TYR A 292 -12.45 -5.99 -7.76
N MET A 293 -13.39 -6.82 -8.18
CA MET A 293 -13.14 -8.22 -8.55
C MET A 293 -12.07 -8.35 -9.65
N ASP A 294 -12.03 -7.41 -10.59
CA ASP A 294 -11.01 -7.41 -11.66
C ASP A 294 -9.61 -7.16 -11.11
N HIS A 295 -9.46 -6.30 -10.08
CA HIS A 295 -8.16 -6.13 -9.40
C HIS A 295 -7.73 -7.42 -8.70
N LEU A 296 -8.67 -8.09 -8.02
CA LEU A 296 -8.39 -9.34 -7.34
C LEU A 296 -7.97 -10.43 -8.34
N LYS A 297 -8.69 -10.59 -9.44
CA LYS A 297 -8.38 -11.60 -10.46
C LYS A 297 -7.02 -11.38 -11.10
N ASP A 298 -6.68 -10.14 -11.46
CA ASP A 298 -5.37 -9.78 -12.01
C ASP A 298 -4.22 -10.12 -11.02
N ASN A 299 -4.42 -9.80 -9.74
CA ASN A 299 -3.45 -10.12 -8.71
C ASN A 299 -3.35 -11.63 -8.43
N LEU A 300 -4.47 -12.35 -8.43
CA LEU A 300 -4.48 -13.81 -8.29
C LEU A 300 -3.77 -14.49 -9.47
N GLU A 301 -3.92 -13.98 -10.69
CA GLU A 301 -3.17 -14.46 -11.85
C GLU A 301 -1.67 -14.19 -11.69
N THR A 302 -1.29 -13.00 -11.18
CA THR A 302 0.10 -12.62 -10.96
C THR A 302 0.79 -13.49 -9.92
N PHE A 303 0.12 -13.72 -8.77
CA PHE A 303 0.70 -14.43 -7.62
C PHE A 303 0.42 -15.93 -7.60
N GLY A 304 -0.55 -16.41 -8.37
CA GLY A 304 -0.87 -17.84 -8.48
C GLY A 304 0.13 -18.60 -9.39
N ASP A 305 0.77 -17.91 -10.31
CA ASP A 305 1.91 -18.40 -11.13
C ASP A 305 3.04 -17.39 -10.99
N PHE A 306 3.49 -17.20 -9.76
CA PHE A 306 4.50 -16.17 -9.44
C PHE A 306 5.84 -16.50 -10.09
N LYS A 307 6.31 -15.56 -10.90
CA LYS A 307 7.64 -15.63 -11.55
C LYS A 307 8.46 -14.43 -11.08
N PRO A 308 9.52 -14.65 -10.30
CA PRO A 308 10.45 -13.59 -9.95
C PRO A 308 10.98 -12.87 -11.20
N LEU A 309 11.27 -11.59 -11.06
CA LEU A 309 11.88 -10.81 -12.13
C LEU A 309 13.34 -11.20 -12.34
N GLU A 310 13.78 -11.17 -13.60
CA GLU A 310 15.18 -11.32 -13.97
C GLU A 310 15.92 -9.99 -13.87
N GLU A 311 17.26 -10.00 -13.89
CA GLU A 311 18.09 -8.79 -13.80
C GLU A 311 17.73 -7.76 -14.88
N SER A 312 17.43 -8.22 -16.09
CA SER A 312 17.03 -7.35 -17.20
C SER A 312 15.66 -6.69 -17.00
N ASP A 313 14.78 -7.29 -16.19
CA ASP A 313 13.48 -6.73 -15.84
C ASP A 313 13.62 -5.64 -14.77
N PHE A 314 14.49 -5.88 -13.79
CA PHE A 314 14.82 -4.86 -12.80
C PHE A 314 15.43 -3.62 -13.47
N ALA A 315 16.37 -3.80 -14.40
CA ALA A 315 16.99 -2.70 -15.15
C ALA A 315 15.95 -1.91 -15.96
N LEU A 316 15.01 -2.60 -16.61
CA LEU A 316 13.91 -1.95 -17.34
C LEU A 316 13.00 -1.13 -16.42
N LEU A 317 12.67 -1.65 -15.24
CA LEU A 317 11.83 -0.91 -14.27
C LEU A 317 12.57 0.26 -13.65
N GLU A 318 13.90 0.20 -13.47
CA GLU A 318 14.71 1.34 -13.05
C GLU A 318 14.69 2.46 -14.11
N GLU A 319 14.86 2.13 -15.40
CA GLU A 319 14.72 3.09 -16.50
C GLU A 319 13.33 3.74 -16.52
N ILE A 320 12.27 2.95 -16.42
CA ILE A 320 10.89 3.45 -16.36
C ILE A 320 10.69 4.36 -15.15
N ALA A 321 11.29 4.03 -14.00
CA ALA A 321 11.19 4.84 -12.80
C ALA A 321 11.89 6.19 -12.95
N GLU A 322 13.06 6.23 -13.57
CA GLU A 322 13.77 7.48 -13.88
C GLU A 322 12.91 8.37 -14.79
N ASP A 323 12.35 7.81 -15.85
CA ASP A 323 11.48 8.51 -16.78
C ASP A 323 10.19 9.03 -16.11
N ILE A 324 9.56 8.22 -15.23
CA ILE A 324 8.37 8.66 -14.47
C ILE A 324 8.70 9.84 -13.57
N THR A 325 9.89 9.89 -12.96
CA THR A 325 10.27 10.99 -12.04
C THR A 325 10.47 12.33 -12.75
N GLU A 326 10.68 12.34 -14.06
CA GLU A 326 10.74 13.56 -14.87
C GLU A 326 9.36 14.21 -15.08
N TYR A 327 8.25 13.48 -14.84
CA TYR A 327 6.90 14.02 -14.96
C TYR A 327 6.46 14.73 -13.67
N PRO A 328 5.68 15.81 -13.75
CA PRO A 328 5.26 16.60 -12.60
C PRO A 328 4.17 15.90 -11.75
N LEU A 329 4.32 14.63 -11.43
CA LEU A 329 3.37 13.88 -10.61
C LEU A 329 3.40 14.30 -9.14
N VAL A 330 2.25 14.23 -8.48
CA VAL A 330 2.15 14.37 -7.03
C VAL A 330 2.24 12.97 -6.39
N ASN A 331 3.15 12.78 -5.45
CA ASN A 331 3.40 11.51 -4.77
C ASN A 331 2.27 11.12 -3.78
N CYS A 332 1.01 11.24 -4.20
CA CYS A 332 -0.14 10.96 -3.36
C CYS A 332 -0.60 9.50 -3.51
N THR A 333 -0.65 8.77 -2.39
CA THR A 333 -1.15 7.38 -2.33
C THR A 333 -2.64 7.29 -2.00
N SER A 334 -3.34 8.43 -1.94
CA SER A 334 -4.77 8.53 -1.58
C SER A 334 -5.13 7.86 -0.24
N CYS A 335 -4.20 7.84 0.72
CA CYS A 335 -4.39 7.23 2.04
C CYS A 335 -5.38 7.97 2.94
N GLN A 336 -5.81 9.19 2.57
CA GLN A 336 -6.78 10.05 3.26
C GLN A 336 -6.37 10.57 4.65
N TYR A 337 -5.13 10.36 5.11
CA TYR A 337 -4.71 10.86 6.44
C TYR A 337 -4.72 12.39 6.55
N CYS A 338 -4.65 13.10 5.43
CA CYS A 338 -4.80 14.55 5.36
C CYS A 338 -6.27 15.03 5.45
N MET A 339 -7.24 14.10 5.48
CA MET A 339 -8.67 14.40 5.52
C MET A 339 -9.24 14.27 6.96
N PRO A 340 -10.33 15.01 7.27
CA PRO A 340 -10.95 16.02 6.45
C PRO A 340 -10.14 17.33 6.42
N CYS A 341 -10.09 17.96 5.26
CA CYS A 341 -9.58 19.34 5.17
C CYS A 341 -10.57 20.30 5.84
N PRO A 342 -10.13 21.20 6.75
CA PRO A 342 -11.04 22.14 7.43
C PRO A 342 -11.70 23.15 6.48
N TYR A 343 -11.20 23.25 5.24
CA TYR A 343 -11.75 24.11 4.18
C TYR A 343 -12.48 23.33 3.09
N GLY A 344 -12.79 22.06 3.34
CA GLY A 344 -13.60 21.23 2.45
C GLY A 344 -12.89 20.64 1.24
N ILE A 345 -11.59 20.90 1.04
CA ILE A 345 -10.88 20.43 -0.17
C ILE A 345 -10.78 18.91 -0.16
N ASP A 346 -11.12 18.28 -1.28
CA ASP A 346 -10.86 16.87 -1.55
C ASP A 346 -9.42 16.70 -2.06
N ILE A 347 -8.46 16.77 -1.15
CA ILE A 347 -7.02 16.70 -1.46
C ILE A 347 -6.68 15.43 -2.27
N PRO A 348 -7.09 14.20 -1.87
CA PRO A 348 -6.81 12.99 -2.64
C PRO A 348 -7.51 12.98 -4.01
N GLY A 349 -8.72 13.51 -4.10
CA GLY A 349 -9.46 13.62 -5.37
C GLY A 349 -8.77 14.53 -6.37
N VAL A 350 -8.32 15.71 -5.94
CA VAL A 350 -7.54 16.67 -6.76
C VAL A 350 -6.26 16.01 -7.28
N PHE A 351 -5.45 15.44 -6.41
CA PHE A 351 -4.19 14.81 -6.80
C PHE A 351 -4.39 13.57 -7.66
N GLY A 352 -5.37 12.74 -7.34
CA GLY A 352 -5.71 11.55 -8.12
C GLY A 352 -6.18 11.90 -9.53
N PHE A 353 -7.00 12.93 -9.70
CA PHE A 353 -7.42 13.41 -11.02
C PHE A 353 -6.22 13.93 -11.83
N TYR A 354 -5.39 14.78 -11.22
CA TYR A 354 -4.20 15.34 -11.85
C TYR A 354 -3.25 14.22 -12.31
N ASN A 355 -2.88 13.31 -11.43
CA ASN A 355 -1.96 12.21 -11.74
C ASN A 355 -2.49 11.30 -12.86
N ARG A 356 -3.78 10.95 -12.84
CA ARG A 356 -4.39 10.15 -13.91
C ARG A 356 -4.29 10.82 -15.27
N ASN A 357 -4.45 12.15 -15.36
CA ASN A 357 -4.34 12.85 -16.63
C ASN A 357 -2.88 12.97 -17.10
N VAL A 358 -1.92 13.10 -16.20
CA VAL A 358 -0.49 13.05 -16.54
C VAL A 358 -0.16 11.67 -17.10
N ASN A 359 -0.50 10.60 -16.37
CA ASN A 359 -0.23 9.21 -16.78
C ASN A 359 -0.92 8.82 -18.11
N ALA A 360 -2.14 9.28 -18.32
CA ALA A 360 -2.88 9.02 -19.58
C ALA A 360 -2.42 9.87 -20.76
N GLY A 361 -1.36 10.67 -20.62
CA GLY A 361 -0.90 11.57 -21.69
C GLY A 361 -1.92 12.65 -22.08
N THR A 362 -2.96 12.88 -21.26
CA THR A 362 -4.00 13.89 -21.50
C THR A 362 -3.72 15.21 -20.79
N TYR A 363 -2.60 15.28 -20.09
CA TYR A 363 -2.07 16.51 -19.53
C TYR A 363 -1.63 17.45 -20.65
N VAL A 364 -2.10 18.68 -20.60
CA VAL A 364 -1.81 19.70 -21.64
C VAL A 364 -0.55 20.44 -21.26
N LYS A 365 0.49 20.36 -22.09
CA LYS A 365 1.80 21.00 -21.82
C LYS A 365 1.91 22.41 -22.37
N SER A 366 1.22 22.69 -23.47
CA SER A 366 1.35 23.95 -24.22
C SER A 366 0.14 24.16 -25.13
N SER A 367 -0.18 25.43 -25.42
CA SER A 367 -1.20 25.81 -26.42
C SER A 367 -0.87 25.36 -27.85
N GLU A 368 0.40 25.08 -28.15
CA GLU A 368 0.87 24.58 -29.44
C GLU A 368 0.67 23.07 -29.61
N GLN A 369 0.33 22.35 -28.52
CA GLN A 369 0.15 20.91 -28.55
C GLN A 369 -0.96 20.50 -29.50
N LYS A 370 -0.72 19.49 -30.34
CA LYS A 370 -1.73 18.94 -31.26
C LYS A 370 -3.00 18.54 -30.51
N GLY A 371 -4.13 19.09 -30.90
CA GLY A 371 -5.43 18.81 -30.28
C GLY A 371 -5.69 19.60 -28.96
N TYR A 372 -4.92 20.65 -28.69
CA TYR A 372 -5.01 21.50 -27.49
C TYR A 372 -6.46 21.82 -27.08
N SER A 373 -7.28 22.38 -27.98
CA SER A 373 -8.66 22.79 -27.65
C SER A 373 -9.54 21.63 -27.18
N ARG A 374 -9.30 20.40 -27.68
CA ARG A 374 -10.04 19.20 -27.29
C ARG A 374 -9.54 18.69 -25.92
N LEU A 375 -8.23 18.60 -25.73
CA LEU A 375 -7.60 18.14 -24.49
C LEU A 375 -7.92 19.10 -23.35
N ARG A 376 -7.80 20.40 -23.57
CA ARG A 376 -8.18 21.47 -22.64
C ARG A 376 -9.62 21.32 -22.14
N ARG A 377 -10.59 21.21 -23.06
CA ARG A 377 -12.01 21.03 -22.69
C ARG A 377 -12.23 19.74 -21.93
N ARG A 378 -11.61 18.64 -22.35
CA ARG A 378 -11.70 17.34 -21.68
C ARG A 378 -11.15 17.42 -20.26
N TYR A 379 -10.00 18.07 -20.06
CA TYR A 379 -9.39 18.22 -18.74
C TYR A 379 -10.28 19.03 -17.81
N ILE A 380 -10.70 20.23 -18.20
CA ILE A 380 -11.54 21.12 -17.37
C ILE A 380 -12.86 20.43 -17.00
N SER A 381 -13.60 19.89 -17.98
CA SER A 381 -14.86 19.20 -17.71
C SER A 381 -14.68 17.90 -16.92
N GLY A 382 -13.54 17.24 -17.05
CA GLY A 382 -13.17 16.07 -16.25
C GLY A 382 -12.89 16.43 -14.81
N TYR A 383 -12.19 17.54 -14.56
CA TYR A 383 -11.89 18.05 -13.24
C TYR A 383 -13.17 18.40 -12.47
N ASP A 384 -14.09 19.13 -13.09
CA ASP A 384 -15.38 19.51 -12.50
C ASP A 384 -16.28 18.30 -12.17
N ARG A 385 -16.11 17.18 -12.89
CA ARG A 385 -16.84 15.94 -12.59
C ARG A 385 -16.17 15.09 -11.53
N ALA A 386 -14.84 15.09 -11.49
CA ALA A 386 -14.06 14.26 -10.57
C ALA A 386 -13.98 14.85 -9.16
N VAL A 387 -14.01 16.18 -9.05
CA VAL A 387 -13.89 16.92 -7.79
C VAL A 387 -15.00 17.96 -7.75
N GLU A 388 -15.90 17.83 -6.78
CA GLU A 388 -16.96 18.82 -6.56
C GLU A 388 -16.37 20.22 -6.38
N LYS A 389 -17.03 21.26 -6.88
CA LYS A 389 -16.50 22.64 -6.86
C LYS A 389 -16.05 23.10 -5.50
N SER A 390 -16.82 22.78 -4.46
CA SER A 390 -16.48 23.07 -3.05
C SER A 390 -15.24 22.32 -2.54
N GLY A 391 -14.81 21.29 -3.25
CA GLY A 391 -13.64 20.47 -2.92
C GLY A 391 -12.42 20.73 -3.79
N GLN A 392 -12.47 21.69 -4.72
CA GLN A 392 -11.37 21.99 -5.64
C GLN A 392 -10.20 22.71 -4.95
N ALA A 393 -9.07 22.77 -5.65
CA ALA A 393 -7.80 23.25 -5.13
C ALA A 393 -7.77 24.75 -4.82
N ASP A 394 -8.57 25.56 -5.52
CA ASP A 394 -8.71 27.00 -5.34
C ASP A 394 -9.14 27.44 -3.93
N HIS A 395 -9.80 26.57 -3.18
CA HIS A 395 -10.18 26.80 -1.78
C HIS A 395 -9.01 26.69 -0.79
N CYS A 396 -7.78 26.38 -1.23
CA CYS A 396 -6.63 26.19 -0.35
C CYS A 396 -6.05 27.50 0.18
N ILE A 397 -6.21 27.75 1.48
CA ILE A 397 -5.63 28.92 2.15
C ILE A 397 -4.19 28.71 2.65
N MET A 398 -3.51 27.66 2.25
CA MET A 398 -2.12 27.36 2.61
C MET A 398 -1.86 27.14 4.11
N CYS A 399 -2.86 26.74 4.92
CA CYS A 399 -2.73 26.60 6.39
C CYS A 399 -1.79 25.48 6.86
N GLY A 400 -1.37 24.56 5.98
CA GLY A 400 -0.37 23.50 6.24
C GLY A 400 -0.80 22.37 7.16
N LYS A 401 -2.04 22.34 7.70
CA LYS A 401 -2.51 21.30 8.64
C LYS A 401 -2.41 19.88 8.05
N CYS A 402 -2.70 19.72 6.75
CA CYS A 402 -2.64 18.48 6.02
C CYS A 402 -1.22 17.89 5.90
N MET A 403 -0.16 18.74 5.91
CA MET A 403 1.22 18.28 5.78
C MET A 403 1.67 17.42 6.95
N LYS A 404 1.24 17.75 8.18
CA LYS A 404 1.62 17.01 9.39
C LYS A 404 1.10 15.57 9.37
N ALA A 405 -0.02 15.35 8.70
CA ALA A 405 -0.65 14.03 8.60
C ALA A 405 -0.15 13.20 7.41
N CYS A 406 0.51 13.83 6.42
CA CYS A 406 0.92 13.16 5.20
C CYS A 406 2.11 12.20 5.41
N PRO A 407 1.96 10.87 5.20
CA PRO A 407 3.07 9.93 5.32
C PRO A 407 4.10 10.10 4.20
N GLN A 408 3.67 10.61 3.03
CA GLN A 408 4.52 10.87 1.86
C GLN A 408 5.27 12.20 1.93
N LYS A 409 5.12 12.95 3.03
CA LYS A 409 5.76 14.28 3.23
C LYS A 409 5.51 15.27 2.09
N ILE A 410 4.39 15.12 1.37
CA ILE A 410 4.00 16.02 0.27
C ILE A 410 3.82 17.44 0.80
N LYS A 411 4.36 18.42 0.08
CA LYS A 411 4.08 19.84 0.32
C LYS A 411 2.68 20.19 -0.20
N ILE A 412 1.67 19.55 0.38
CA ILE A 412 0.26 19.55 -0.09
C ILE A 412 -0.24 20.95 -0.51
N PRO A 413 -0.08 22.02 0.28
CA PRO A 413 -0.55 23.33 -0.13
C PRO A 413 0.14 23.86 -1.39
N ALA A 414 1.44 23.61 -1.56
CA ALA A 414 2.18 24.03 -2.74
C ALA A 414 1.72 23.26 -3.98
N GLU A 415 1.49 21.96 -3.87
CA GLU A 415 0.98 21.14 -4.96
C GLU A 415 -0.46 21.50 -5.34
N LEU A 416 -1.32 21.80 -4.37
CA LEU A 416 -2.68 22.29 -4.64
C LEU A 416 -2.64 23.61 -5.39
N ARG A 417 -1.79 24.56 -4.98
CA ARG A 417 -1.62 25.83 -5.69
C ARG A 417 -1.13 25.62 -7.12
N ARG A 418 -0.10 24.78 -7.32
CA ARG A 418 0.42 24.47 -8.67
C ARG A 418 -0.66 23.89 -9.58
N ILE A 419 -1.49 22.99 -9.07
CA ILE A 419 -2.59 22.39 -9.83
C ILE A 419 -3.68 23.43 -10.11
N ASP A 420 -4.00 24.28 -9.15
CA ASP A 420 -4.96 25.35 -9.33
C ASP A 420 -4.50 26.36 -10.41
N GLU A 421 -3.27 26.84 -10.32
CA GLU A 421 -2.66 27.71 -11.33
C GLU A 421 -2.70 27.07 -12.73
N TYR A 422 -2.43 25.77 -12.82
CA TYR A 422 -2.52 25.02 -14.07
C TYR A 422 -3.97 24.97 -14.60
N VAL A 423 -4.95 24.70 -13.75
CA VAL A 423 -6.38 24.68 -14.12
C VAL A 423 -6.84 26.08 -14.58
N GLU A 424 -6.44 27.12 -13.87
CA GLU A 424 -6.78 28.51 -14.22
C GLU A 424 -6.13 28.95 -15.55
N ASN A 425 -4.87 28.59 -15.79
CA ASN A 425 -4.21 28.83 -17.07
C ASN A 425 -4.93 28.08 -18.21
N LEU A 426 -5.37 26.83 -17.97
CA LEU A 426 -6.22 26.13 -18.94
C LEU A 426 -7.54 26.86 -19.19
N LYS A 427 -8.22 27.35 -18.15
CA LYS A 427 -9.48 28.09 -18.31
C LYS A 427 -9.30 29.38 -19.11
N ARG A 428 -8.17 30.07 -18.94
CA ARG A 428 -7.83 31.29 -19.71
C ARG A 428 -7.25 31.01 -21.09
N GLY A 429 -6.77 29.78 -21.34
CA GLY A 429 -6.08 29.42 -22.58
C GLY A 429 -4.63 29.92 -22.65
N GLU A 430 -3.97 30.05 -21.51
CA GLU A 430 -2.64 30.65 -21.32
C GLU A 430 -1.56 29.62 -20.97
N LEU A 431 -1.57 28.45 -21.63
CA LEU A 431 -0.50 27.45 -21.47
C LEU A 431 0.51 27.52 -22.61
#